data_a5fa1f1b5e325e38a79fb63df8301dcb
#
_entry.id   a5fa1f1b5e325e38a79fb63df8301dcb
#
_cell.length_a   1.000
_cell.length_b   1.000
_cell.length_c   1.000
_cell.angle_alpha   90.00
_cell.angle_beta   90.00
_cell.angle_gamma   90.00
#
_symmetry.space_group_name_H-M   'P 1'
#
loop_
_entity.id
_entity.type
_entity.pdbx_description
1 polymer ?
#
loop_
_entity_poly.entity_id
_entity_poly.type
_entity_poly.pdbx_seq_one_letter_code
_entity_poly.pdbx_strand_id
1 'polypeptide(L)'
;MLGASAVVALWLAAGPSPVVDATTVVKDLAVDLRYATPDNFLKQKVYPDSARCLLLHDAARRLAKAAEALRPQGYRLKVYDCYRPIAVQWQMWKLFPKPGYVANPKKGGNHNRGAAVDLTLVTLDGQEVEMPTAFDSFEPSAHHGYKGGTEASRKHREVLRKAMEDAGFKKNPMEWWHYDLPGATKLPVLDVPFTPDGQSEPAAPR
;
A
#
# COMPACT_ATOMS: atom_id res chain seq x y z
N MET A 1 24.99 0.33 -55.63
CA MET A 1 25.46 0.01 -54.26
C MET A 1 24.58 0.78 -53.31
N LEU A 2 23.61 0.11 -52.66
CA LEU A 2 22.70 0.69 -51.69
C LEU A 2 23.24 0.34 -50.32
N GLY A 3 23.67 1.38 -49.57
CA GLY A 3 24.18 1.24 -48.23
C GLY A 3 23.01 1.07 -47.24
N ALA A 4 22.95 -0.07 -46.56
CA ALA A 4 22.03 -0.30 -45.46
C ALA A 4 22.53 0.43 -44.22
N SER A 5 21.82 1.48 -43.82
CA SER A 5 22.04 2.11 -42.52
C SER A 5 21.44 1.26 -41.41
N ALA A 6 22.28 0.62 -40.60
CA ALA A 6 21.84 -0.06 -39.41
C ALA A 6 21.47 0.94 -38.33
N VAL A 7 20.19 1.02 -38.00
CA VAL A 7 19.70 1.76 -36.82
C VAL A 7 20.04 0.94 -35.59
N VAL A 8 21.08 1.34 -34.88
CA VAL A 8 21.39 0.79 -33.54
C VAL A 8 20.40 1.39 -32.56
N ALA A 9 19.41 0.60 -32.15
CA ALA A 9 18.52 0.96 -31.05
C ALA A 9 19.32 0.93 -29.74
N LEU A 10 19.68 2.11 -29.21
CA LEU A 10 20.20 2.23 -27.85
C LEU A 10 19.09 1.86 -26.88
N TRP A 11 19.16 0.68 -26.30
CA TRP A 11 18.42 0.32 -25.12
C TRP A 11 19.02 1.12 -23.95
N LEU A 12 18.39 2.24 -23.58
CA LEU A 12 18.67 2.88 -22.31
C LEU A 12 18.26 1.90 -21.22
N ALA A 13 19.24 1.31 -20.55
CA ALA A 13 18.99 0.51 -19.36
C ALA A 13 18.26 1.40 -18.35
N ALA A 14 17.00 1.11 -18.09
CA ALA A 14 16.26 1.77 -17.04
C ALA A 14 17.04 1.58 -15.73
N GLY A 15 17.30 2.68 -15.01
CA GLY A 15 17.91 2.60 -13.69
C GLY A 15 17.10 1.69 -12.76
N PRO A 16 17.65 1.30 -11.61
CA PRO A 16 16.94 0.43 -10.66
C PRO A 16 15.57 1.02 -10.32
N SER A 17 14.55 0.16 -10.26
CA SER A 17 13.18 0.57 -9.90
C SER A 17 13.19 1.32 -8.56
N PRO A 18 12.47 2.46 -8.44
CA PRO A 18 12.34 3.18 -7.18
C PRO A 18 11.58 2.38 -6.12
N VAL A 19 10.86 1.34 -6.52
CA VAL A 19 10.06 0.47 -5.64
C VAL A 19 10.54 -0.97 -5.70
N VAL A 20 10.25 -1.70 -4.63
CA VAL A 20 10.54 -3.12 -4.45
C VAL A 20 9.26 -3.83 -4.03
N ASP A 21 9.09 -5.10 -4.42
CA ASP A 21 8.04 -5.95 -3.88
C ASP A 21 8.34 -6.21 -2.39
N ALA A 22 7.44 -5.77 -1.51
CA ALA A 22 7.61 -5.85 -0.07
C ALA A 22 7.77 -7.30 0.43
N THR A 23 7.24 -8.29 -0.29
CA THR A 23 7.39 -9.72 0.05
C THR A 23 8.83 -10.22 -0.10
N THR A 24 9.64 -9.55 -0.90
CA THR A 24 11.07 -9.87 -1.04
C THR A 24 11.89 -9.41 0.17
N VAL A 25 11.39 -8.42 0.91
CA VAL A 25 12.03 -7.80 2.08
C VAL A 25 11.43 -8.35 3.39
N VAL A 26 10.10 -8.53 3.45
CA VAL A 26 9.37 -9.08 4.61
C VAL A 26 8.89 -10.48 4.24
N LYS A 27 9.63 -11.52 4.63
CA LYS A 27 9.45 -12.91 4.16
C LYS A 27 8.13 -13.56 4.54
N ASP A 28 7.54 -13.16 5.65
CA ASP A 28 6.28 -13.69 6.19
C ASP A 28 5.11 -12.71 6.04
N LEU A 29 5.25 -11.71 5.14
CA LEU A 29 4.20 -10.76 4.85
C LEU A 29 3.00 -11.47 4.19
N ALA A 30 1.84 -11.38 4.82
CA ALA A 30 0.61 -11.77 4.18
C ALA A 30 0.13 -10.65 3.23
N VAL A 31 -0.33 -11.03 2.04
CA VAL A 31 -0.78 -10.07 1.02
C VAL A 31 -2.24 -10.34 0.68
N ASP A 32 -3.08 -9.32 0.88
CA ASP A 32 -4.51 -9.33 0.60
C ASP A 32 -4.88 -7.98 -0.03
N LEU A 33 -4.40 -7.75 -1.28
CA LEU A 33 -4.63 -6.49 -1.97
C LEU A 33 -6.11 -6.31 -2.28
N ARG A 34 -6.82 -5.58 -1.42
CA ARG A 34 -8.28 -5.41 -1.44
C ARG A 34 -8.80 -4.83 -2.75
N TYR A 35 -8.02 -3.99 -3.40
CA TYR A 35 -8.40 -3.39 -4.68
C TYR A 35 -8.21 -4.34 -5.89
N ALA A 36 -7.58 -5.50 -5.70
CA ALA A 36 -7.55 -6.61 -6.65
C ALA A 36 -8.81 -7.51 -6.57
N THR A 37 -9.73 -7.20 -5.67
CA THR A 37 -11.02 -7.90 -5.47
C THR A 37 -12.16 -6.88 -5.40
N PRO A 38 -13.44 -7.30 -5.44
CA PRO A 38 -14.58 -6.41 -5.16
C PRO A 38 -14.78 -6.10 -3.67
N ASP A 39 -14.00 -6.72 -2.76
CA ASP A 39 -14.09 -6.51 -1.31
C ASP A 39 -13.33 -5.26 -0.87
N ASN A 40 -13.78 -4.10 -1.35
CA ASN A 40 -13.29 -2.76 -1.05
C ASN A 40 -14.45 -1.76 -1.09
N PHE A 41 -14.21 -0.50 -0.73
CA PHE A 41 -15.26 0.52 -0.68
C PHE A 41 -15.88 0.85 -2.04
N LEU A 42 -15.18 0.58 -3.16
CA LEU A 42 -15.68 0.79 -4.53
C LEU A 42 -16.61 -0.34 -4.99
N LYS A 43 -16.64 -1.49 -4.28
CA LYS A 43 -17.37 -2.71 -4.65
C LYS A 43 -17.01 -3.25 -6.04
N GLN A 44 -15.80 -2.95 -6.49
CA GLN A 44 -15.28 -3.41 -7.78
C GLN A 44 -13.76 -3.59 -7.75
N LYS A 45 -13.27 -4.50 -8.58
CA LYS A 45 -11.85 -4.71 -8.81
C LYS A 45 -11.28 -3.56 -9.65
N VAL A 46 -10.22 -2.92 -9.18
CA VAL A 46 -9.50 -1.84 -9.89
C VAL A 46 -8.00 -2.11 -10.03
N TYR A 47 -7.48 -3.18 -9.43
CA TYR A 47 -6.13 -3.67 -9.63
C TYR A 47 -6.16 -4.94 -10.49
N PRO A 48 -5.13 -5.21 -11.30
CA PRO A 48 -4.98 -6.48 -12.00
C PRO A 48 -4.67 -7.62 -11.01
N ASP A 49 -4.86 -8.87 -11.44
CA ASP A 49 -4.51 -10.07 -10.64
C ASP A 49 -3.00 -10.17 -10.40
N SER A 50 -2.20 -9.58 -11.30
CA SER A 50 -0.75 -9.50 -11.20
C SER A 50 -0.24 -8.45 -10.21
N ALA A 51 -1.13 -7.66 -9.59
CA ALA A 51 -0.74 -6.59 -8.66
C ALA A 51 0.13 -7.13 -7.51
N ARG A 52 1.16 -6.35 -7.16
CA ARG A 52 2.11 -6.66 -6.09
C ARG A 52 2.09 -5.53 -5.05
N CYS A 53 2.48 -5.85 -3.82
CA CYS A 53 2.72 -4.84 -2.80
C CYS A 53 4.07 -4.15 -3.07
N LEU A 54 4.07 -3.14 -3.93
CA LEU A 54 5.26 -2.35 -4.26
C LEU A 54 5.39 -1.18 -3.29
N LEU A 55 6.56 -1.00 -2.72
CA LEU A 55 6.89 0.11 -1.81
C LEU A 55 8.25 0.70 -2.18
N LEU A 56 8.47 1.97 -1.87
CA LEU A 56 9.81 2.53 -1.86
C LEU A 56 10.73 1.68 -0.98
N HIS A 57 11.99 1.55 -1.35
CA HIS A 57 12.96 0.74 -0.61
C HIS A 57 13.03 1.12 0.89
N ASP A 58 12.91 2.42 1.22
CA ASP A 58 12.88 2.85 2.63
C ASP A 58 11.61 2.39 3.36
N ALA A 59 10.44 2.48 2.70
CA ALA A 59 9.19 2.00 3.26
C ALA A 59 9.24 0.48 3.52
N ALA A 60 9.75 -0.31 2.55
CA ALA A 60 9.88 -1.76 2.69
C ALA A 60 10.84 -2.16 3.83
N ARG A 61 11.97 -1.46 3.99
CA ARG A 61 12.90 -1.69 5.12
C ARG A 61 12.26 -1.39 6.48
N ARG A 62 11.51 -0.28 6.58
CA ARG A 62 10.77 0.06 7.81
C ARG A 62 9.67 -0.95 8.11
N LEU A 63 8.97 -1.41 7.07
CA LEU A 63 7.97 -2.46 7.21
C LEU A 63 8.58 -3.76 7.75
N ALA A 64 9.77 -4.15 7.28
CA ALA A 64 10.50 -5.30 7.82
C ALA A 64 10.82 -5.13 9.31
N LYS A 65 11.29 -3.94 9.73
CA LYS A 65 11.54 -3.63 11.14
C LYS A 65 10.27 -3.74 11.99
N ALA A 66 9.12 -3.26 11.50
CA ALA A 66 7.84 -3.43 12.19
C ALA A 66 7.45 -4.90 12.31
N ALA A 67 7.59 -5.69 11.23
CA ALA A 67 7.31 -7.13 11.24
C ALA A 67 8.20 -7.89 12.23
N GLU A 68 9.50 -7.57 12.29
CA GLU A 68 10.43 -8.16 13.25
C GLU A 68 10.02 -7.91 14.71
N ALA A 69 9.54 -6.68 15.01
CA ALA A 69 9.08 -6.32 16.36
C ALA A 69 7.76 -7.00 16.75
N LEU A 70 6.94 -7.42 15.79
CA LEU A 70 5.64 -8.04 16.02
C LEU A 70 5.72 -9.56 16.23
N ARG A 71 6.68 -10.26 15.60
CA ARG A 71 6.80 -11.74 15.72
C ARG A 71 6.90 -12.23 17.16
N PRO A 72 7.74 -11.66 18.04
CA PRO A 72 7.80 -12.08 19.44
C PRO A 72 6.49 -11.86 20.22
N GLN A 73 5.61 -11.00 19.70
CA GLN A 73 4.30 -10.72 20.27
C GLN A 73 3.20 -11.64 19.72
N GLY A 74 3.55 -12.58 18.82
CA GLY A 74 2.63 -13.54 18.26
C GLY A 74 1.90 -13.05 16.98
N TYR A 75 2.40 -11.99 16.34
CA TYR A 75 1.74 -11.39 15.16
C TYR A 75 2.65 -11.34 13.94
N ARG A 76 1.99 -11.34 12.76
CA ARG A 76 2.56 -10.99 11.46
C ARG A 76 1.77 -9.84 10.85
N LEU A 77 2.35 -9.16 9.89
CA LEU A 77 1.68 -8.14 9.10
C LEU A 77 0.91 -8.75 7.92
N LYS A 78 -0.27 -8.21 7.63
CA LYS A 78 -1.03 -8.45 6.41
C LYS A 78 -1.34 -7.11 5.76
N VAL A 79 -0.96 -6.94 4.47
CA VAL A 79 -1.15 -5.70 3.71
C VAL A 79 -2.43 -5.74 2.87
N TYR A 80 -3.13 -4.61 2.84
CA TYR A 80 -4.33 -4.36 2.05
C TYR A 80 -4.08 -3.48 0.83
N ASP A 81 -3.15 -2.50 0.94
CA ASP A 81 -2.74 -1.64 -0.17
C ASP A 81 -1.30 -1.14 0.03
N CYS A 82 -0.61 -0.89 -1.07
CA CYS A 82 0.77 -0.44 -1.13
C CYS A 82 0.89 0.70 -2.17
N TYR A 83 1.77 0.59 -3.15
CA TYR A 83 1.77 1.53 -4.25
C TYR A 83 0.46 1.43 -5.05
N ARG A 84 -0.11 2.59 -5.35
CA ARG A 84 -1.35 2.74 -6.12
C ARG A 84 -1.09 3.60 -7.36
N PRO A 85 -1.28 3.08 -8.59
CA PRO A 85 -1.15 3.86 -9.80
C PRO A 85 -2.07 5.07 -9.79
N ILE A 86 -1.62 6.18 -10.37
CA ILE A 86 -2.41 7.42 -10.41
C ILE A 86 -3.71 7.24 -11.20
N ALA A 87 -3.74 6.36 -12.20
CA ALA A 87 -4.96 6.03 -12.95
C ALA A 87 -6.05 5.43 -12.04
N VAL A 88 -5.66 4.55 -11.09
CA VAL A 88 -6.60 4.00 -10.11
C VAL A 88 -7.05 5.07 -9.12
N GLN A 89 -6.17 5.97 -8.70
CA GLN A 89 -6.54 7.10 -7.84
C GLN A 89 -7.62 7.98 -8.48
N TRP A 90 -7.55 8.19 -9.82
CA TRP A 90 -8.59 8.88 -10.56
C TRP A 90 -9.93 8.15 -10.55
N GLN A 91 -9.93 6.81 -10.68
CA GLN A 91 -11.15 6.01 -10.59
C GLN A 91 -11.78 6.14 -9.20
N MET A 92 -10.98 6.00 -8.15
CA MET A 92 -11.45 6.16 -6.76
C MET A 92 -12.05 7.55 -6.51
N TRP A 93 -11.35 8.60 -6.94
CA TRP A 93 -11.82 9.98 -6.78
C TRP A 93 -13.12 10.25 -7.54
N LYS A 94 -13.27 9.68 -8.74
CA LYS A 94 -14.51 9.83 -9.53
C LYS A 94 -15.71 9.22 -8.83
N LEU A 95 -15.51 8.09 -8.14
CA LEU A 95 -16.57 7.36 -7.46
C LEU A 95 -16.83 7.89 -6.05
N PHE A 96 -15.79 8.32 -5.34
CA PHE A 96 -15.88 8.76 -3.96
C PHE A 96 -14.93 9.95 -3.68
N PRO A 97 -15.29 11.18 -4.14
CA PRO A 97 -14.46 12.37 -3.97
C PRO A 97 -14.58 12.94 -2.55
N LYS A 98 -14.17 12.17 -1.53
CA LYS A 98 -14.25 12.57 -0.11
C LYS A 98 -12.86 13.00 0.40
N PRO A 99 -12.59 14.32 0.50
CA PRO A 99 -11.33 14.81 1.05
C PRO A 99 -11.06 14.30 2.45
N GLY A 100 -9.80 13.96 2.75
CA GLY A 100 -9.38 13.37 4.02
C GLY A 100 -9.33 11.84 4.00
N TYR A 101 -10.12 11.19 3.12
CA TYR A 101 -10.11 9.74 2.91
C TYR A 101 -9.54 9.35 1.54
N VAL A 102 -10.03 9.94 0.48
CA VAL A 102 -9.50 9.73 -0.87
C VAL A 102 -8.68 10.94 -1.30
N ALA A 103 -7.41 10.75 -1.59
CA ALA A 103 -6.52 11.82 -1.99
C ALA A 103 -6.92 12.38 -3.38
N ASN A 104 -6.86 13.71 -3.54
CA ASN A 104 -7.10 14.36 -4.83
C ASN A 104 -6.01 13.95 -5.83
N PRO A 105 -6.35 13.27 -6.93
CA PRO A 105 -5.38 12.74 -7.88
C PRO A 105 -4.57 13.82 -8.62
N LYS A 106 -5.05 15.06 -8.69
CA LYS A 106 -4.28 16.20 -9.24
C LYS A 106 -3.00 16.47 -8.43
N LYS A 107 -3.00 16.13 -7.13
CA LYS A 107 -1.85 16.28 -6.25
C LYS A 107 -1.15 14.94 -5.99
N GLY A 108 -1.84 13.84 -6.27
CA GLY A 108 -1.46 12.50 -5.86
C GLY A 108 -1.54 12.28 -4.35
N GLY A 109 -1.76 11.02 -3.93
CA GLY A 109 -1.68 10.57 -2.54
C GLY A 109 -0.32 9.93 -2.22
N ASN A 110 -0.11 9.56 -0.95
CA ASN A 110 1.14 8.94 -0.54
C ASN A 110 1.29 7.50 -1.07
N HIS A 111 0.19 6.77 -1.30
CA HIS A 111 0.20 5.51 -2.05
C HIS A 111 0.70 5.68 -3.49
N ASN A 112 0.35 6.79 -4.17
CA ASN A 112 0.84 7.05 -5.52
C ASN A 112 2.35 7.34 -5.59
N ARG A 113 3.00 7.46 -4.43
CA ARG A 113 4.45 7.66 -4.26
C ARG A 113 5.17 6.40 -3.78
N GLY A 114 4.45 5.29 -3.58
CA GLY A 114 4.99 4.09 -2.93
C GLY A 114 5.44 4.32 -1.48
N ALA A 115 4.93 5.37 -0.85
CA ALA A 115 5.35 5.89 0.44
C ALA A 115 4.29 5.70 1.54
N ALA A 116 3.21 4.98 1.26
CA ALA A 116 2.16 4.62 2.18
C ALA A 116 1.84 3.14 2.10
N VAL A 117 1.33 2.58 3.18
CA VAL A 117 0.86 1.20 3.28
C VAL A 117 -0.39 1.13 4.14
N ASP A 118 -1.38 0.36 3.67
CA ASP A 118 -2.56 -0.03 4.44
C ASP A 118 -2.40 -1.48 4.87
N LEU A 119 -2.55 -1.74 6.17
CA LEU A 119 -2.23 -3.05 6.72
C LEU A 119 -2.94 -3.35 8.03
N THR A 120 -2.88 -4.62 8.43
CA THR A 120 -3.40 -5.13 9.70
C THR A 120 -2.44 -6.15 10.32
N LEU A 121 -2.87 -6.71 11.45
CA LEU A 121 -2.23 -7.85 12.10
C LEU A 121 -2.96 -9.13 11.76
N VAL A 122 -2.21 -10.22 11.68
CA VAL A 122 -2.71 -11.59 11.76
C VAL A 122 -1.86 -12.35 12.77
N THR A 123 -2.39 -13.45 13.32
CA THR A 123 -1.61 -14.37 14.16
C THR A 123 -0.48 -15.02 13.36
N LEU A 124 0.46 -15.71 14.01
CA LEU A 124 1.58 -16.38 13.33
C LEU A 124 1.11 -17.48 12.36
N ASP A 125 -0.04 -18.10 12.62
CA ASP A 125 -0.68 -19.08 11.74
C ASP A 125 -1.63 -18.46 10.70
N GLY A 126 -1.74 -17.12 10.68
CA GLY A 126 -2.43 -16.36 9.64
C GLY A 126 -3.90 -16.08 9.93
N GLN A 127 -4.39 -16.31 11.15
CA GLN A 127 -5.77 -15.97 11.51
C GLN A 127 -5.95 -14.46 11.67
N GLU A 128 -7.09 -13.95 11.25
CA GLU A 128 -7.48 -12.55 11.44
C GLU A 128 -7.57 -12.22 12.92
N VAL A 129 -7.10 -11.04 13.31
CA VAL A 129 -7.36 -10.50 14.64
C VAL A 129 -8.43 -9.42 14.57
N GLU A 130 -9.18 -9.27 15.66
CA GLU A 130 -10.23 -8.26 15.74
C GLU A 130 -9.62 -6.86 15.71
N MET A 131 -10.06 -6.03 14.77
CA MET A 131 -9.71 -4.61 14.66
C MET A 131 -10.93 -3.73 14.90
N PRO A 132 -10.78 -2.42 15.18
CA PRO A 132 -11.92 -1.56 15.54
C PRO A 132 -13.04 -1.51 14.49
N THR A 133 -12.68 -1.63 13.21
CA THR A 133 -13.59 -1.66 12.07
C THR A 133 -13.02 -2.54 10.97
N ALA A 134 -13.84 -2.86 9.96
CA ALA A 134 -13.32 -3.36 8.69
C ALA A 134 -12.40 -2.32 8.02
N PHE A 135 -11.55 -2.77 7.11
CA PHE A 135 -10.78 -1.92 6.21
C PHE A 135 -11.72 -1.05 5.37
N ASP A 136 -11.30 0.16 5.01
CA ASP A 136 -12.10 1.16 4.28
C ASP A 136 -13.39 1.61 4.99
N SER A 137 -13.51 1.42 6.30
CA SER A 137 -14.59 2.02 7.07
C SER A 137 -14.29 3.49 7.35
N PHE A 138 -14.94 4.39 6.63
CA PHE A 138 -14.76 5.85 6.77
C PHE A 138 -15.60 6.45 7.90
N GLU A 139 -15.72 5.71 9.00
CA GLU A 139 -16.47 6.08 10.19
C GLU A 139 -15.54 6.54 11.33
N PRO A 140 -16.02 7.36 12.27
CA PRO A 140 -15.21 7.79 13.43
C PRO A 140 -14.65 6.62 14.24
N SER A 141 -15.28 5.45 14.20
CA SER A 141 -14.80 4.22 14.84
C SER A 141 -13.49 3.68 14.25
N ALA A 142 -13.13 4.07 13.02
CA ALA A 142 -11.84 3.75 12.41
C ALA A 142 -10.68 4.65 12.91
N HIS A 143 -10.99 5.74 13.57
CA HIS A 143 -9.96 6.68 14.01
C HIS A 143 -9.10 6.09 15.13
N HIS A 144 -7.81 6.40 15.13
CA HIS A 144 -6.90 6.00 16.20
C HIS A 144 -7.33 6.48 17.58
N GLY A 145 -8.00 7.64 17.65
CA GLY A 145 -8.51 8.24 18.91
C GLY A 145 -9.81 7.63 19.42
N TYR A 146 -10.46 6.73 18.67
CA TYR A 146 -11.74 6.14 19.09
C TYR A 146 -11.59 5.28 20.35
N LYS A 147 -12.47 5.52 21.33
CA LYS A 147 -12.44 4.87 22.67
C LYS A 147 -13.38 3.67 22.78
N GLY A 148 -14.31 3.50 21.82
CA GLY A 148 -15.23 2.37 21.77
C GLY A 148 -14.56 1.10 21.20
N GLY A 149 -15.41 0.14 20.83
CA GLY A 149 -14.97 -1.21 20.43
C GLY A 149 -14.62 -2.09 21.61
N THR A 150 -14.19 -3.32 21.35
CA THR A 150 -13.76 -4.28 22.37
C THR A 150 -12.38 -3.92 22.92
N GLU A 151 -12.02 -4.47 24.06
CA GLU A 151 -10.66 -4.34 24.60
C GLU A 151 -9.62 -4.97 23.64
N ALA A 152 -9.96 -6.11 23.04
CA ALA A 152 -9.09 -6.79 22.08
C ALA A 152 -8.82 -5.91 20.84
N SER A 153 -9.85 -5.33 20.24
CA SER A 153 -9.70 -4.48 19.05
C SER A 153 -8.86 -3.22 19.32
N ARG A 154 -9.06 -2.60 20.49
CA ARG A 154 -8.23 -1.45 20.91
C ARG A 154 -6.77 -1.85 21.13
N LYS A 155 -6.53 -3.03 21.78
CA LYS A 155 -5.19 -3.57 22.01
C LYS A 155 -4.50 -3.85 20.67
N HIS A 156 -5.15 -4.53 19.74
CA HIS A 156 -4.55 -4.85 18.43
C HIS A 156 -4.20 -3.58 17.64
N ARG A 157 -5.10 -2.60 17.60
CA ARG A 157 -4.82 -1.29 16.99
C ARG A 157 -3.59 -0.62 17.62
N GLU A 158 -3.46 -0.66 18.94
CA GLU A 158 -2.33 -0.05 19.65
C GLU A 158 -1.02 -0.79 19.40
N VAL A 159 -1.04 -2.13 19.37
CA VAL A 159 0.12 -2.98 19.01
C VAL A 159 0.60 -2.64 17.60
N LEU A 160 -0.32 -2.60 16.63
CA LEU A 160 -0.01 -2.24 15.25
C LEU A 160 0.57 -0.83 15.18
N ARG A 161 -0.12 0.15 15.79
CA ARG A 161 0.30 1.55 15.79
C ARG A 161 1.72 1.70 16.35
N LYS A 162 1.98 1.09 17.51
CA LYS A 162 3.29 1.18 18.15
C LYS A 162 4.40 0.60 17.29
N ALA A 163 4.19 -0.59 16.71
CA ALA A 163 5.18 -1.24 15.86
C ALA A 163 5.51 -0.38 14.63
N MET A 164 4.50 0.19 13.99
CA MET A 164 4.68 1.04 12.81
C MET A 164 5.36 2.37 13.14
N GLU A 165 4.95 3.05 14.22
CA GLU A 165 5.58 4.30 14.67
C GLU A 165 7.03 4.09 15.13
N ASP A 166 7.33 3.02 15.87
CA ASP A 166 8.69 2.65 16.28
C ASP A 166 9.58 2.27 15.07
N ALA A 167 8.98 1.76 14.01
CA ALA A 167 9.67 1.54 12.73
C ALA A 167 9.87 2.83 11.93
N GLY A 168 9.29 3.95 12.35
CA GLY A 168 9.47 5.26 11.77
C GLY A 168 8.42 5.68 10.76
N PHE A 169 7.27 5.02 10.71
CA PHE A 169 6.11 5.49 9.98
C PHE A 169 5.31 6.53 10.78
N LYS A 170 4.43 7.25 10.09
CA LYS A 170 3.42 8.13 10.68
C LYS A 170 2.04 7.56 10.40
N LYS A 171 1.23 7.42 11.44
CA LYS A 171 -0.18 7.01 11.28
C LYS A 171 -1.02 8.12 10.65
N ASN A 172 -2.04 7.74 9.89
CA ASN A 172 -3.18 8.62 9.60
C ASN A 172 -4.13 8.63 10.82
N PRO A 173 -4.45 9.77 11.43
CA PRO A 173 -5.28 9.79 12.63
C PRO A 173 -6.71 9.27 12.40
N MET A 174 -7.21 9.28 11.16
CA MET A 174 -8.58 8.91 10.79
C MET A 174 -8.72 7.45 10.33
N GLU A 175 -7.61 6.73 10.13
CA GLU A 175 -7.58 5.38 9.55
C GLU A 175 -6.59 4.52 10.32
N TRP A 176 -7.07 3.52 11.07
CA TRP A 176 -6.21 2.67 11.90
C TRP A 176 -5.23 1.80 11.09
N TRP A 177 -5.53 1.57 9.82
CA TRP A 177 -4.73 0.73 8.91
C TRP A 177 -3.65 1.50 8.15
N HIS A 178 -3.78 2.86 8.01
CA HIS A 178 -2.96 3.67 7.09
C HIS A 178 -1.73 4.28 7.76
N TYR A 179 -0.58 4.05 7.16
CA TYR A 179 0.72 4.56 7.63
C TYR A 179 1.55 5.12 6.49
N ASP A 180 2.13 6.30 6.69
CA ASP A 180 2.94 7.04 5.73
C ASP A 180 4.41 7.08 6.12
N LEU A 181 5.31 7.12 5.14
CA LEU A 181 6.67 7.60 5.37
C LEU A 181 6.66 9.08 5.81
N PRO A 182 7.53 9.48 6.76
CA PRO A 182 7.75 10.89 7.05
C PRO A 182 8.18 11.65 5.79
N GLY A 183 7.50 12.76 5.49
CA GLY A 183 7.80 13.58 4.32
C GLY A 183 7.30 13.01 2.98
N ALA A 184 6.47 11.98 2.99
CA ALA A 184 5.90 11.35 1.78
C ALA A 184 5.33 12.35 0.77
N THR A 185 4.64 13.40 1.23
CA THR A 185 4.05 14.43 0.37
C THR A 185 5.04 15.24 -0.47
N LYS A 186 6.34 15.19 -0.13
CA LYS A 186 7.43 15.86 -0.87
C LYS A 186 8.04 14.98 -1.95
N LEU A 187 7.72 13.68 -1.96
CA LEU A 187 8.22 12.72 -2.94
C LEU A 187 7.43 12.84 -4.25
N PRO A 188 8.03 12.52 -5.40
CA PRO A 188 7.32 12.52 -6.67
C PRO A 188 6.25 11.45 -6.70
N VAL A 189 5.17 11.71 -7.43
CA VAL A 189 4.21 10.68 -7.84
C VAL A 189 4.91 9.74 -8.80
N LEU A 190 4.77 8.45 -8.59
CA LEU A 190 5.37 7.42 -9.43
C LEU A 190 4.39 7.00 -10.54
N ASP A 191 4.96 6.59 -11.66
CA ASP A 191 4.26 5.93 -12.75
C ASP A 191 5.05 4.66 -13.11
N VAL A 192 4.91 3.65 -12.27
CA VAL A 192 5.57 2.36 -12.44
C VAL A 192 4.52 1.27 -12.63
N PRO A 193 4.78 0.25 -13.45
CA PRO A 193 3.88 -0.88 -13.61
C PRO A 193 3.76 -1.67 -12.31
N PHE A 194 2.65 -2.40 -12.12
CA PHE A 194 2.44 -3.27 -10.95
C PHE A 194 3.38 -4.47 -10.90
N THR A 195 3.98 -4.84 -12.01
CA THR A 195 4.91 -5.96 -12.10
C THR A 195 6.35 -5.47 -12.11
N PRO A 196 7.27 -6.10 -11.35
CA PRO A 196 8.68 -5.71 -11.31
C PRO A 196 9.39 -5.75 -12.68
N ASP A 197 8.89 -6.54 -13.59
CA ASP A 197 9.42 -6.82 -14.92
C ASP A 197 8.95 -5.81 -15.99
N GLY A 198 8.18 -4.80 -15.60
CA GLY A 198 7.79 -3.71 -16.50
C GLY A 198 6.81 -4.12 -17.61
N GLN A 199 6.24 -5.32 -17.58
CA GLN A 199 5.19 -5.70 -18.50
C GLN A 199 3.88 -5.00 -18.10
N SER A 200 3.56 -3.91 -18.80
CA SER A 200 2.26 -3.28 -18.72
C SER A 200 1.20 -4.24 -19.27
N GLU A 201 0.26 -4.68 -18.43
CA GLU A 201 -0.98 -5.22 -19.00
C GLU A 201 -1.62 -4.16 -19.90
N PRO A 202 -2.19 -4.58 -21.06
CA PRO A 202 -2.85 -3.63 -21.95
C PRO A 202 -3.97 -2.92 -21.18
N ALA A 203 -4.03 -1.60 -21.33
CA ALA A 203 -5.08 -0.78 -20.72
C ALA A 203 -6.44 -1.40 -21.02
N ALA A 204 -7.26 -1.59 -19.99
CA ALA A 204 -8.64 -2.03 -20.16
C ALA A 204 -9.35 -1.12 -21.18
N PRO A 205 -10.20 -1.65 -22.06
CA PRO A 205 -10.88 -0.86 -23.07
C PRO A 205 -11.69 0.26 -22.42
N ARG A 206 -11.63 1.47 -23.02
CA ARG A 206 -12.30 2.70 -22.60
C ARG A 206 -13.81 2.60 -22.71
#